data_e6ae70aab63cb0b876b998b0fc5907ee
#
_entry.id   e6ae70aab63cb0b876b998b0fc5907ee
#
_cell.length_a   1.000
_cell.length_b   1.000
_cell.length_c   1.000
_cell.angle_alpha   90.00
_cell.angle_beta   90.00
_cell.angle_gamma   90.00
#
_symmetry.space_group_name_H-M   'P 1'
#
loop_
_entity.id
_entity.type
_entity.pdbx_description
1 polymer ?
#
loop_
_entity_poly.entity_id
_entity_poly.type
_entity_poly.pdbx_seq_one_letter_code
_entity_poly.pdbx_strand_id
1 'polypeptide(L)'
;MEYKEIENDVKSVLSEYRFTHSLGVAKKAIELAKIYGVQEEIAKKVGIAHDIAKEMTDEEMIEYAKVNNIRIDEIETVKPSLLHGKIGADIAAKKFGFTQDMINAIKWHTTGRENMSMLEKIIYVADKTEENRKGTRFNLEKSRELSTQNIDETLIFLMNEFITYNVKNEWLIHPETIKARNDLLLNEGKIHKNWKKPILKYIFMWYNVGTMNVEDVKWFSKIITKYLI
;
A
#
# COMPACT_ATOMS: atom_id res chain seq x y z
N MET A 1 -13.15 -11.55 18.54
CA MET A 1 -12.44 -12.86 18.56
C MET A 1 -11.07 -12.69 19.20
N GLU A 2 -10.66 -13.65 20.02
CA GLU A 2 -9.35 -13.63 20.67
C GLU A 2 -8.23 -13.95 19.69
N TYR A 3 -7.02 -13.42 19.94
CA TYR A 3 -5.87 -13.63 19.04
C TYR A 3 -5.58 -15.10 18.77
N LYS A 4 -5.66 -15.95 19.80
CA LYS A 4 -5.34 -17.38 19.69
C LYS A 4 -6.29 -18.14 18.75
N GLU A 5 -7.54 -17.74 18.71
CA GLU A 5 -8.53 -18.33 17.79
C GLU A 5 -8.20 -17.94 16.34
N ILE A 6 -7.87 -16.66 16.09
CA ILE A 6 -7.45 -16.17 14.77
C ILE A 6 -6.17 -16.90 14.33
N GLU A 7 -5.17 -17.00 15.22
CA GLU A 7 -3.92 -17.70 14.94
C GLU A 7 -4.13 -19.15 14.54
N ASN A 8 -5.00 -19.89 15.25
CA ASN A 8 -5.32 -21.28 14.94
C ASN A 8 -6.02 -21.41 13.57
N ASP A 9 -6.95 -20.51 13.27
CA ASP A 9 -7.65 -20.48 11.98
C ASP A 9 -6.67 -20.21 10.82
N VAL A 10 -5.79 -19.21 10.97
CA VAL A 10 -4.77 -18.91 9.96
C VAL A 10 -3.81 -20.07 9.78
N LYS A 11 -3.38 -20.71 10.87
CA LYS A 11 -2.51 -21.88 10.83
C LYS A 11 -3.14 -23.06 10.09
N SER A 12 -4.46 -23.22 10.19
CA SER A 12 -5.17 -24.33 9.55
C SER A 12 -5.23 -24.25 8.02
N VAL A 13 -5.02 -23.07 7.45
CA VAL A 13 -5.17 -22.81 5.99
C VAL A 13 -3.87 -22.41 5.30
N LEU A 14 -2.80 -22.12 6.05
CA LEU A 14 -1.51 -21.77 5.49
C LEU A 14 -0.47 -22.87 5.70
N SER A 15 0.43 -23.02 4.73
CA SER A 15 1.64 -23.82 4.89
C SER A 15 2.51 -23.32 6.05
N GLU A 16 3.37 -24.17 6.58
CA GLU A 16 4.30 -23.80 7.66
C GLU A 16 5.15 -22.58 7.31
N TYR A 17 5.63 -22.49 6.07
CA TYR A 17 6.39 -21.35 5.57
C TYR A 17 5.58 -20.05 5.64
N ARG A 18 4.35 -20.06 5.12
CA ARG A 18 3.47 -18.88 5.11
C ARG A 18 3.00 -18.50 6.50
N PHE A 19 2.70 -19.49 7.34
CA PHE A 19 2.34 -19.23 8.73
C PHE A 19 3.49 -18.59 9.51
N THR A 20 4.74 -19.08 9.32
CA THR A 20 5.94 -18.49 9.93
C THR A 20 6.13 -17.03 9.49
N HIS A 21 5.92 -16.72 8.20
CA HIS A 21 5.91 -15.36 7.70
C HIS A 21 4.83 -14.52 8.40
N SER A 22 3.60 -15.00 8.49
CA SER A 22 2.51 -14.29 9.17
C SER A 22 2.79 -14.02 10.65
N LEU A 23 3.46 -14.94 11.35
CA LEU A 23 3.95 -14.72 12.72
C LEU A 23 5.00 -13.59 12.76
N GLY A 24 5.92 -13.60 11.80
CA GLY A 24 6.93 -12.53 11.65
C GLY A 24 6.28 -11.17 11.41
N VAL A 25 5.28 -11.11 10.54
CA VAL A 25 4.50 -9.88 10.27
C VAL A 25 3.76 -9.41 11.53
N ALA A 26 3.10 -10.31 12.27
CA ALA A 26 2.44 -9.95 13.53
C ALA A 26 3.42 -9.36 14.54
N LYS A 27 4.61 -9.97 14.70
CA LYS A 27 5.69 -9.48 15.57
C LYS A 27 6.18 -8.09 15.14
N LYS A 28 6.44 -7.89 13.84
CA LYS A 28 6.91 -6.60 13.31
C LYS A 28 5.81 -5.53 13.40
N ALA A 29 4.55 -5.91 13.20
CA ALA A 29 3.41 -5.00 13.36
C ALA A 29 3.26 -4.48 14.80
N ILE A 30 3.50 -5.33 15.82
CA ILE A 30 3.55 -4.93 17.23
C ILE A 30 4.66 -3.89 17.47
N GLU A 31 5.87 -4.16 16.96
CA GLU A 31 7.01 -3.24 17.08
C GLU A 31 6.66 -1.85 16.51
N LEU A 32 6.15 -1.82 15.28
CA LEU A 32 5.78 -0.57 14.61
C LEU A 32 4.58 0.11 15.29
N ALA A 33 3.61 -0.66 15.78
CA ALA A 33 2.45 -0.13 16.50
C ALA A 33 2.86 0.65 17.76
N LYS A 34 3.85 0.15 18.50
CA LYS A 34 4.45 0.86 19.66
C LYS A 34 5.06 2.21 19.25
N ILE A 35 5.79 2.22 18.14
CA ILE A 35 6.48 3.42 17.66
C ILE A 35 5.49 4.47 17.16
N TYR A 36 4.46 4.04 16.43
CA TYR A 36 3.54 4.94 15.72
C TYR A 36 2.19 5.13 16.40
N GLY A 37 2.03 4.66 17.65
CA GLY A 37 0.86 4.96 18.49
C GLY A 37 -0.42 4.23 18.10
N VAL A 38 -0.32 3.02 17.51
CA VAL A 38 -1.45 2.15 17.24
C VAL A 38 -1.57 1.09 18.33
N GLN A 39 -2.78 0.60 18.60
CA GLN A 39 -2.98 -0.49 19.58
C GLN A 39 -2.28 -1.77 19.12
N GLU A 40 -1.33 -2.25 19.91
CA GLU A 40 -0.50 -3.43 19.60
C GLU A 40 -1.33 -4.68 19.31
N GLU A 41 -2.37 -4.92 20.08
CA GLU A 41 -3.24 -6.07 19.92
C GLU A 41 -4.02 -6.04 18.60
N ILE A 42 -4.41 -4.85 18.12
CA ILE A 42 -5.05 -4.66 16.83
C ILE A 42 -4.03 -4.97 15.71
N ALA A 43 -2.85 -4.37 15.77
CA ALA A 43 -1.80 -4.59 14.78
C ALA A 43 -1.37 -6.07 14.71
N LYS A 44 -1.28 -6.74 15.87
CA LYS A 44 -1.00 -8.16 15.98
C LYS A 44 -2.05 -9.03 15.28
N LYS A 45 -3.34 -8.79 15.54
CA LYS A 45 -4.45 -9.54 14.94
C LYS A 45 -4.49 -9.37 13.42
N VAL A 46 -4.27 -8.16 12.93
CA VAL A 46 -4.23 -7.89 11.49
C VAL A 46 -2.98 -8.51 10.86
N GLY A 47 -1.82 -8.40 11.52
CA GLY A 47 -0.57 -8.95 11.02
C GLY A 47 -0.62 -10.46 10.83
N ILE A 48 -1.19 -11.22 11.77
CA ILE A 48 -1.33 -12.68 11.62
C ILE A 48 -2.31 -13.05 10.50
N ALA A 49 -3.37 -12.27 10.27
CA ALA A 49 -4.45 -12.58 9.34
C ALA A 49 -4.23 -12.05 7.91
N HIS A 50 -3.23 -11.17 7.68
CA HIS A 50 -3.12 -10.41 6.42
C HIS A 50 -3.05 -11.29 5.16
N ASP A 51 -2.41 -12.44 5.25
CA ASP A 51 -2.19 -13.38 4.13
C ASP A 51 -3.09 -14.64 4.20
N ILE A 52 -4.20 -14.63 4.97
CA ILE A 52 -5.05 -15.82 5.20
C ILE A 52 -5.56 -16.47 3.90
N ALA A 53 -5.71 -15.71 2.82
CA ALA A 53 -6.15 -16.21 1.51
C ALA A 53 -4.98 -16.43 0.51
N LYS A 54 -3.71 -16.32 0.97
CA LYS A 54 -2.55 -16.27 0.07
C LYS A 54 -2.27 -17.54 -0.71
N GLU A 55 -2.64 -18.70 -0.16
CA GLU A 55 -2.38 -20.01 -0.75
C GLU A 55 -3.58 -20.59 -1.49
N MET A 56 -4.66 -19.82 -1.67
CA MET A 56 -5.71 -20.15 -2.62
C MET A 56 -5.14 -20.14 -4.06
N THR A 57 -5.62 -21.06 -4.89
CA THR A 57 -5.30 -21.04 -6.33
C THR A 57 -5.94 -19.86 -7.04
N ASP A 58 -5.49 -19.54 -8.24
CA ASP A 58 -6.08 -18.46 -9.04
C ASP A 58 -7.57 -18.71 -9.34
N GLU A 59 -7.95 -19.98 -9.60
CA GLU A 59 -9.34 -20.39 -9.83
C GLU A 59 -10.19 -20.21 -8.57
N GLU A 60 -9.68 -20.63 -7.40
CA GLU A 60 -10.37 -20.48 -6.12
C GLU A 60 -10.57 -19.00 -5.77
N MET A 61 -9.56 -18.14 -6.03
CA MET A 61 -9.66 -16.70 -5.80
C MET A 61 -10.72 -16.05 -6.69
N ILE A 62 -10.76 -16.41 -7.98
CA ILE A 62 -11.76 -15.89 -8.92
C ILE A 62 -13.17 -16.35 -8.52
N GLU A 63 -13.33 -17.62 -8.18
CA GLU A 63 -14.63 -18.17 -7.76
C GLU A 63 -15.11 -17.54 -6.46
N TYR A 64 -14.22 -17.44 -5.45
CA TYR A 64 -14.55 -16.77 -4.19
C TYR A 64 -14.99 -15.32 -4.42
N ALA A 65 -14.27 -14.58 -5.27
CA ALA A 65 -14.59 -13.19 -5.58
C ALA A 65 -15.97 -13.07 -6.25
N LYS A 66 -16.31 -13.96 -7.19
CA LYS A 66 -17.63 -13.98 -7.85
C LYS A 66 -18.76 -14.28 -6.85
N VAL A 67 -18.63 -15.35 -6.06
CA VAL A 67 -19.66 -15.77 -5.09
C VAL A 67 -19.91 -14.69 -4.04
N ASN A 68 -18.87 -13.96 -3.63
CA ASN A 68 -18.95 -12.93 -2.59
C ASN A 68 -19.07 -11.49 -3.14
N ASN A 69 -19.33 -11.32 -4.45
CA ASN A 69 -19.49 -10.02 -5.11
C ASN A 69 -18.28 -9.07 -4.89
N ILE A 70 -17.07 -9.63 -4.82
CA ILE A 70 -15.83 -8.86 -4.74
C ILE A 70 -15.46 -8.42 -6.15
N ARG A 71 -15.34 -7.10 -6.35
CA ARG A 71 -14.97 -6.55 -7.66
C ARG A 71 -13.54 -6.94 -8.02
N ILE A 72 -13.39 -7.55 -9.18
CA ILE A 72 -12.11 -7.87 -9.83
C ILE A 72 -11.82 -6.76 -10.86
N ASP A 73 -10.62 -6.19 -10.83
CA ASP A 73 -10.18 -5.21 -11.82
C ASP A 73 -9.34 -5.87 -12.95
N GLU A 74 -8.93 -5.04 -13.94
CA GLU A 74 -8.20 -5.52 -15.12
C GLU A 74 -6.85 -6.17 -14.76
N ILE A 75 -6.13 -5.62 -13.79
CA ILE A 75 -4.83 -6.17 -13.35
C ILE A 75 -5.02 -7.48 -12.60
N GLU A 76 -6.04 -7.52 -11.74
CA GLU A 76 -6.39 -8.73 -10.97
C GLU A 76 -6.92 -9.86 -11.86
N THR A 77 -7.56 -9.52 -12.99
CA THR A 77 -7.96 -10.52 -14.00
C THR A 77 -6.75 -11.22 -14.60
N VAL A 78 -5.66 -10.48 -14.85
CA VAL A 78 -4.41 -11.04 -15.40
C VAL A 78 -3.56 -11.69 -14.31
N LYS A 79 -3.66 -11.21 -13.07
CA LYS A 79 -2.89 -11.68 -11.92
C LYS A 79 -3.81 -11.91 -10.70
N PRO A 80 -4.60 -13.00 -10.70
CA PRO A 80 -5.58 -13.27 -9.66
C PRO A 80 -4.98 -13.37 -8.26
N SER A 81 -3.71 -13.73 -8.15
CA SER A 81 -2.99 -13.76 -6.88
C SER A 81 -2.99 -12.42 -6.11
N LEU A 82 -3.33 -11.29 -6.74
CA LEU A 82 -3.52 -10.00 -6.06
C LEU A 82 -4.84 -9.94 -5.27
N LEU A 83 -5.83 -10.77 -5.61
CA LEU A 83 -7.12 -10.83 -4.92
C LEU A 83 -7.01 -11.30 -3.47
N HIS A 84 -5.90 -11.96 -3.08
CA HIS A 84 -5.77 -12.46 -1.70
C HIS A 84 -5.96 -11.37 -0.64
N GLY A 85 -5.58 -10.12 -0.91
CA GLY A 85 -5.82 -9.00 0.00
C GLY A 85 -7.31 -8.69 0.16
N LYS A 86 -8.08 -8.64 -0.94
CA LYS A 86 -9.52 -8.40 -0.93
C LYS A 86 -10.28 -9.59 -0.31
N ILE A 87 -9.89 -10.81 -0.64
CA ILE A 87 -10.50 -12.05 -0.13
C ILE A 87 -10.17 -12.19 1.36
N GLY A 88 -8.92 -12.02 1.76
CA GLY A 88 -8.51 -12.06 3.17
C GLY A 88 -9.24 -11.03 4.02
N ALA A 89 -9.48 -9.83 3.48
CA ALA A 89 -10.29 -8.80 4.12
C ALA A 89 -11.75 -9.21 4.32
N ASP A 90 -12.37 -9.84 3.32
CA ASP A 90 -13.74 -10.35 3.41
C ASP A 90 -13.86 -11.52 4.42
N ILE A 91 -12.91 -12.45 4.40
CA ILE A 91 -12.82 -13.53 5.40
C ILE A 91 -12.69 -12.95 6.81
N ALA A 92 -11.79 -11.99 7.00
CA ALA A 92 -11.56 -11.37 8.30
C ALA A 92 -12.78 -10.60 8.82
N ALA A 93 -13.53 -9.95 7.93
CA ALA A 93 -14.80 -9.30 8.28
C ALA A 93 -15.83 -10.30 8.75
N LYS A 94 -16.04 -11.38 7.99
CA LYS A 94 -17.10 -12.39 8.24
C LYS A 94 -16.78 -13.30 9.41
N LYS A 95 -15.52 -13.74 9.50
CA LYS A 95 -15.12 -14.76 10.47
C LYS A 95 -14.61 -14.18 11.77
N PHE A 96 -13.83 -13.10 11.73
CA PHE A 96 -13.17 -12.54 12.90
C PHE A 96 -13.86 -11.30 13.46
N GLY A 97 -14.84 -10.72 12.74
CA GLY A 97 -15.53 -9.50 13.13
C GLY A 97 -14.61 -8.29 13.19
N PHE A 98 -13.65 -8.20 12.28
CA PHE A 98 -12.70 -7.08 12.22
C PHE A 98 -13.40 -5.76 11.89
N THR A 99 -12.90 -4.67 12.48
CA THR A 99 -13.36 -3.31 12.17
C THR A 99 -12.97 -2.89 10.75
N GLN A 100 -13.61 -1.85 10.22
CA GLN A 100 -13.32 -1.38 8.86
C GLN A 100 -11.86 -1.00 8.66
N ASP A 101 -11.19 -0.43 9.65
CA ASP A 101 -9.77 -0.09 9.59
C ASP A 101 -8.88 -1.35 9.49
N MET A 102 -9.18 -2.37 10.28
CA MET A 102 -8.49 -3.67 10.23
C MET A 102 -8.71 -4.37 8.87
N ILE A 103 -9.94 -4.31 8.35
CA ILE A 103 -10.30 -4.85 7.03
C ILE A 103 -9.53 -4.14 5.93
N ASN A 104 -9.44 -2.81 5.98
CA ASN A 104 -8.69 -2.02 5.01
C ASN A 104 -7.19 -2.35 5.07
N ALA A 105 -6.62 -2.53 6.25
CA ALA A 105 -5.21 -2.88 6.40
C ALA A 105 -4.87 -4.23 5.75
N ILE A 106 -5.77 -5.22 5.82
CA ILE A 106 -5.63 -6.48 5.08
C ILE A 106 -5.81 -6.24 3.58
N LYS A 107 -6.88 -5.56 3.18
CA LYS A 107 -7.24 -5.36 1.78
C LYS A 107 -6.12 -4.71 0.97
N TRP A 108 -5.46 -3.72 1.55
CA TRP A 108 -4.50 -2.87 0.85
C TRP A 108 -3.03 -3.16 1.17
N HIS A 109 -2.73 -4.21 1.92
CA HIS A 109 -1.35 -4.50 2.33
C HIS A 109 -0.40 -4.78 1.17
N THR A 110 -0.92 -5.17 0.01
CA THR A 110 -0.09 -5.47 -1.18
C THR A 110 0.16 -4.23 -2.03
N THR A 111 -0.87 -3.45 -2.31
CA THR A 111 -0.82 -2.32 -3.25
C THR A 111 -0.65 -0.98 -2.57
N GLY A 112 -1.11 -0.83 -1.33
CA GLY A 112 -1.41 0.46 -0.75
C GLY A 112 -2.66 1.09 -1.40
N ARG A 113 -3.03 2.28 -0.93
CA ARG A 113 -4.06 3.16 -1.50
C ARG A 113 -3.81 4.61 -1.09
N GLU A 114 -4.55 5.55 -1.68
CA GLU A 114 -4.58 6.93 -1.19
C GLU A 114 -5.18 7.00 0.23
N ASN A 115 -4.68 7.93 1.03
CA ASN A 115 -5.14 8.18 2.41
C ASN A 115 -5.10 6.93 3.31
N MET A 116 -3.97 6.21 3.32
CA MET A 116 -3.77 5.06 4.21
C MET A 116 -3.82 5.49 5.68
N SER A 117 -4.57 4.76 6.50
CA SER A 117 -4.51 4.90 7.95
C SER A 117 -3.14 4.46 8.50
N MET A 118 -2.82 4.82 9.75
CA MET A 118 -1.57 4.37 10.35
C MET A 118 -1.49 2.84 10.46
N LEU A 119 -2.60 2.17 10.73
CA LEU A 119 -2.66 0.71 10.76
C LEU A 119 -2.37 0.10 9.38
N GLU A 120 -2.95 0.64 8.30
CA GLU A 120 -2.67 0.22 6.92
C GLU A 120 -1.19 0.36 6.57
N LYS A 121 -0.58 1.50 6.94
CA LYS A 121 0.86 1.76 6.74
C LYS A 121 1.72 0.74 7.50
N ILE A 122 1.40 0.47 8.77
CA ILE A 122 2.10 -0.50 9.60
C ILE A 122 2.07 -1.89 8.99
N ILE A 123 0.90 -2.38 8.56
CA ILE A 123 0.77 -3.73 7.99
C ILE A 123 1.51 -3.83 6.65
N TYR A 124 1.40 -2.80 5.79
CA TYR A 124 2.15 -2.75 4.53
C TYR A 124 3.67 -2.85 4.76
N VAL A 125 4.19 -2.09 5.72
CA VAL A 125 5.63 -2.08 6.04
C VAL A 125 6.05 -3.37 6.74
N ALA A 126 5.27 -3.87 7.70
CA ALA A 126 5.57 -5.09 8.45
C ALA A 126 5.69 -6.31 7.54
N ASP A 127 4.77 -6.50 6.58
CA ASP A 127 4.84 -7.57 5.58
C ASP A 127 6.16 -7.57 4.81
N LYS A 128 6.70 -6.40 4.52
CA LYS A 128 7.90 -6.26 3.68
C LYS A 128 9.22 -6.21 4.46
N THR A 129 9.16 -6.03 5.79
CA THR A 129 10.35 -5.82 6.64
C THR A 129 10.50 -6.82 7.79
N GLU A 130 9.57 -7.78 7.95
CA GLU A 130 9.66 -8.80 9.00
C GLU A 130 10.98 -9.59 8.92
N GLU A 131 11.39 -10.19 10.04
CA GLU A 131 12.74 -10.73 10.23
C GLU A 131 13.09 -11.89 9.28
N ASN A 132 12.10 -12.74 8.92
CA ASN A 132 12.29 -13.90 8.05
C ASN A 132 12.23 -13.54 6.56
N ARG A 133 11.88 -12.30 6.22
CA ARG A 133 11.80 -11.84 4.83
C ARG A 133 13.16 -11.91 4.15
N LYS A 134 13.21 -12.62 3.02
CA LYS A 134 14.41 -12.76 2.16
C LYS A 134 14.05 -12.29 0.74
N GLY A 135 15.07 -11.96 -0.03
CA GLY A 135 14.91 -11.60 -1.43
C GLY A 135 15.65 -10.31 -1.80
N THR A 136 15.69 -10.04 -3.10
CA THR A 136 16.45 -8.92 -3.71
C THR A 136 15.58 -7.83 -4.28
N ARG A 137 14.25 -7.96 -4.15
CA ARG A 137 13.30 -6.96 -4.68
C ARG A 137 13.39 -5.62 -3.96
N PHE A 138 13.72 -5.65 -2.67
CA PHE A 138 13.88 -4.48 -1.81
C PHE A 138 15.24 -4.51 -1.14
N ASN A 139 15.82 -3.35 -0.89
CA ASN A 139 16.92 -3.25 0.08
C ASN A 139 16.35 -3.41 1.50
N LEU A 140 16.36 -4.66 2.00
CA LEU A 140 15.74 -5.03 3.27
C LEU A 140 16.38 -4.34 4.47
N GLU A 141 17.71 -4.19 4.48
CA GLU A 141 18.45 -3.52 5.56
C GLU A 141 17.98 -2.08 5.72
N LYS A 142 18.03 -1.32 4.61
CA LYS A 142 17.57 0.07 4.59
C LYS A 142 16.07 0.20 4.91
N SER A 143 15.24 -0.75 4.42
CA SER A 143 13.80 -0.73 4.71
C SER A 143 13.53 -0.94 6.20
N ARG A 144 14.27 -1.84 6.85
CA ARG A 144 14.16 -2.12 8.30
C ARG A 144 14.61 -0.92 9.12
N GLU A 145 15.72 -0.29 8.75
CA GLU A 145 16.22 0.93 9.40
C GLU A 145 15.20 2.05 9.32
N LEU A 146 14.74 2.39 8.13
CA LEU A 146 13.75 3.45 7.91
C LEU A 146 12.42 3.17 8.63
N SER A 147 12.00 1.90 8.73
CA SER A 147 10.70 1.52 9.30
C SER A 147 10.50 1.97 10.75
N THR A 148 11.58 2.17 11.49
CA THR A 148 11.53 2.63 12.89
C THR A 148 11.74 4.14 13.02
N GLN A 149 12.12 4.83 11.94
CA GLN A 149 12.40 6.28 11.93
C GLN A 149 11.25 7.08 11.34
N ASN A 150 10.76 6.68 10.16
CA ASN A 150 9.70 7.39 9.45
C ASN A 150 8.93 6.40 8.56
N ILE A 151 7.67 6.14 8.89
CA ILE A 151 6.85 5.15 8.18
C ILE A 151 6.49 5.61 6.76
N ASP A 152 6.24 6.90 6.54
CA ASP A 152 5.89 7.44 5.23
C ASP A 152 7.08 7.41 4.28
N GLU A 153 8.26 7.74 4.78
CA GLU A 153 9.51 7.61 4.02
C GLU A 153 9.83 6.15 3.68
N THR A 154 9.56 5.23 4.60
CA THR A 154 9.69 3.80 4.36
C THR A 154 8.75 3.32 3.26
N LEU A 155 7.49 3.73 3.30
CA LEU A 155 6.49 3.40 2.27
C LEU A 155 6.92 3.92 0.89
N ILE A 156 7.33 5.18 0.81
CA ILE A 156 7.82 5.78 -0.44
C ILE A 156 9.02 4.99 -0.97
N PHE A 157 9.97 4.64 -0.09
CA PHE A 157 11.14 3.86 -0.45
C PHE A 157 10.75 2.48 -0.98
N LEU A 158 9.93 1.71 -0.25
CA LEU A 158 9.45 0.39 -0.65
C LEU A 158 8.67 0.42 -1.97
N MET A 159 7.78 1.40 -2.15
CA MET A 159 7.01 1.55 -3.38
C MET A 159 7.90 1.92 -4.56
N ASN A 160 8.91 2.77 -4.38
CA ASN A 160 9.89 3.09 -5.42
C ASN A 160 10.69 1.86 -5.85
N GLU A 161 11.19 1.07 -4.89
CA GLU A 161 11.91 -0.18 -5.17
C GLU A 161 11.01 -1.16 -5.94
N PHE A 162 9.75 -1.34 -5.48
CA PHE A 162 8.77 -2.20 -6.12
C PHE A 162 8.47 -1.77 -7.56
N ILE A 163 8.17 -0.49 -7.78
CA ILE A 163 7.87 0.07 -9.11
C ILE A 163 9.07 -0.11 -10.03
N THR A 164 10.27 0.25 -9.54
CA THR A 164 11.50 0.13 -10.33
C THR A 164 11.77 -1.33 -10.71
N TYR A 165 11.58 -2.26 -9.78
CA TYR A 165 11.75 -3.68 -10.04
C TYR A 165 10.76 -4.18 -11.10
N ASN A 166 9.47 -3.81 -10.97
CA ASN A 166 8.44 -4.24 -11.93
C ASN A 166 8.69 -3.64 -13.32
N VAL A 167 9.07 -2.37 -13.44
CA VAL A 167 9.41 -1.73 -14.72
C VAL A 167 10.60 -2.44 -15.38
N LYS A 168 11.66 -2.75 -14.63
CA LYS A 168 12.83 -3.46 -15.18
C LYS A 168 12.51 -4.88 -15.69
N ASN A 169 11.48 -5.52 -15.13
CA ASN A 169 11.07 -6.87 -15.51
C ASN A 169 9.85 -6.87 -16.45
N GLU A 170 9.41 -5.71 -16.94
CA GLU A 170 8.22 -5.54 -17.78
C GLU A 170 6.93 -6.12 -17.17
N TRP A 171 6.83 -6.06 -15.84
CA TRP A 171 5.68 -6.57 -15.09
C TRP A 171 4.65 -5.49 -14.84
N LEU A 172 3.38 -5.90 -14.78
CA LEU A 172 2.26 -5.02 -14.47
C LEU A 172 2.42 -4.37 -13.09
N ILE A 173 2.02 -3.11 -13.00
CA ILE A 173 1.95 -2.34 -11.76
C ILE A 173 0.50 -1.99 -11.51
N HIS A 174 -0.01 -2.37 -10.35
CA HIS A 174 -1.38 -2.02 -9.97
C HIS A 174 -1.53 -0.50 -9.82
N PRO A 175 -2.56 0.15 -10.42
CA PRO A 175 -2.73 1.61 -10.37
C PRO A 175 -2.77 2.17 -8.94
N GLU A 176 -3.36 1.44 -7.99
CA GLU A 176 -3.42 1.87 -6.59
C GLU A 176 -2.03 2.05 -5.95
N THR A 177 -1.02 1.26 -6.36
CA THR A 177 0.36 1.45 -5.87
C THR A 177 0.94 2.80 -6.31
N ILE A 178 0.65 3.22 -7.54
CA ILE A 178 1.08 4.54 -8.05
C ILE A 178 0.35 5.67 -7.31
N LYS A 179 -0.97 5.52 -7.10
CA LYS A 179 -1.78 6.50 -6.36
C LYS A 179 -1.30 6.63 -4.91
N ALA A 180 -1.11 5.50 -4.21
CA ALA A 180 -0.60 5.48 -2.83
C ALA A 180 0.74 6.22 -2.70
N ARG A 181 1.69 5.90 -3.59
CA ARG A 181 2.99 6.55 -3.62
C ARG A 181 2.90 8.05 -3.86
N ASN A 182 2.08 8.46 -4.81
CA ASN A 182 1.91 9.88 -5.16
C ASN A 182 1.23 10.65 -4.01
N ASP A 183 0.23 10.06 -3.36
CA ASP A 183 -0.42 10.63 -2.18
C ASP A 183 0.58 10.88 -1.05
N LEU A 184 1.44 9.91 -0.72
CA LEU A 184 2.49 10.08 0.28
C LEU A 184 3.46 11.20 -0.07
N LEU A 185 3.89 11.32 -1.33
CA LEU A 185 4.79 12.39 -1.78
C LEU A 185 4.14 13.77 -1.70
N LEU A 186 2.84 13.87 -1.99
CA LEU A 186 2.08 15.12 -1.90
C LEU A 186 1.94 15.57 -0.44
N ASN A 187 1.64 14.64 0.46
CA ASN A 187 1.42 14.93 1.88
C ASN A 187 2.71 15.27 2.63
N GLU A 188 3.86 14.68 2.26
CA GLU A 188 5.16 15.03 2.85
C GLU A 188 5.78 16.33 2.29
N GLY A 189 5.12 16.99 1.36
CA GLY A 189 5.66 18.20 0.73
C GLY A 189 6.96 17.95 -0.05
N LYS A 190 7.32 16.69 -0.28
CA LYS A 190 8.50 16.25 -1.05
C LYS A 190 8.33 16.39 -2.57
N ILE A 191 7.33 17.17 -3.00
CA ILE A 191 7.26 17.59 -4.40
C ILE A 191 8.54 18.37 -4.69
N HIS A 192 9.43 17.78 -5.47
CA HIS A 192 10.67 18.44 -5.87
C HIS A 192 10.37 19.87 -6.31
N LYS A 193 10.99 20.86 -5.68
CA LYS A 193 10.90 22.29 -6.05
C LYS A 193 11.11 22.51 -7.55
N ASN A 194 11.71 21.56 -8.24
CA ASN A 194 11.92 21.56 -9.67
C ASN A 194 10.66 21.28 -10.52
N TRP A 195 9.58 20.69 -9.96
CA TRP A 195 8.32 20.49 -10.70
C TRP A 195 7.52 21.78 -10.86
N LYS A 196 7.69 22.76 -9.95
CA LYS A 196 7.07 24.10 -10.11
C LYS A 196 7.75 24.95 -11.19
N LYS A 197 9.02 24.70 -11.51
CA LYS A 197 9.79 25.46 -12.50
C LYS A 197 9.39 25.27 -13.97
N PRO A 198 9.06 24.02 -14.46
CA PRO A 198 8.66 23.85 -15.86
C PRO A 198 7.38 24.60 -16.19
N ILE A 199 6.35 24.50 -15.34
CA ILE A 199 5.04 25.12 -15.61
C ILE A 199 5.19 26.63 -15.72
N LEU A 200 5.88 27.29 -14.78
CA LEU A 200 6.17 28.72 -14.84
C LEU A 200 7.06 29.09 -16.04
N LYS A 201 8.05 28.24 -16.38
CA LYS A 201 8.91 28.45 -17.56
C LYS A 201 8.11 28.31 -18.86
N TYR A 202 7.19 27.36 -18.96
CA TYR A 202 6.33 27.19 -20.13
C TYR A 202 5.30 28.31 -20.22
N ILE A 203 4.68 28.73 -19.11
CA ILE A 203 3.77 29.88 -19.08
C ILE A 203 4.50 31.16 -19.54
N PHE A 204 5.73 31.40 -19.04
CA PHE A 204 6.55 32.54 -19.43
C PHE A 204 7.03 32.46 -20.89
N MET A 205 7.34 31.28 -21.38
CA MET A 205 7.72 31.04 -22.77
C MET A 205 6.55 31.25 -23.72
N TRP A 206 5.34 30.77 -23.37
CA TRP A 206 4.12 30.98 -24.15
C TRP A 206 3.67 32.44 -24.13
N TYR A 207 3.83 33.13 -23.02
CA TYR A 207 3.56 34.58 -22.92
C TYR A 207 4.48 35.41 -23.83
N ASN A 208 5.77 35.06 -23.87
CA ASN A 208 6.75 35.78 -24.71
C ASN A 208 6.66 35.43 -26.20
N VAL A 209 5.99 34.34 -26.59
CA VAL A 209 5.76 33.98 -28.00
C VAL A 209 4.47 34.61 -28.55
N GLY A 210 3.76 35.42 -27.73
CA GLY A 210 2.58 36.18 -28.19
C GLY A 210 1.34 35.32 -28.48
N THR A 211 1.30 34.07 -27.98
CA THR A 211 0.19 33.14 -28.20
C THR A 211 -0.86 33.13 -27.08
N MET A 212 -0.63 33.87 -25.99
CA MET A 212 -1.58 34.00 -24.87
C MET A 212 -2.07 35.45 -24.75
N ASN A 213 -3.36 35.63 -24.54
CA ASN A 213 -3.96 36.93 -24.23
C ASN A 213 -4.00 37.19 -22.70
N VAL A 214 -4.37 38.41 -22.31
CA VAL A 214 -4.42 38.83 -20.89
C VAL A 214 -5.44 38.02 -20.07
N GLU A 215 -6.50 37.54 -20.69
CA GLU A 215 -7.54 36.71 -20.06
C GLU A 215 -7.01 35.30 -19.73
N ASP A 216 -6.23 34.72 -20.63
CA ASP A 216 -5.58 33.42 -20.40
C ASP A 216 -4.61 33.48 -19.22
N VAL A 217 -3.85 34.56 -19.09
CA VAL A 217 -2.92 34.78 -17.95
C VAL A 217 -3.69 34.93 -16.63
N LYS A 218 -4.84 35.64 -16.63
CA LYS A 218 -5.70 35.76 -15.45
C LYS A 218 -6.32 34.43 -15.04
N TRP A 219 -6.74 33.62 -16.02
CA TRP A 219 -7.30 32.29 -15.77
C TRP A 219 -6.27 31.34 -15.18
N PHE A 220 -5.05 31.29 -15.74
CA PHE A 220 -3.93 30.51 -15.19
C PHE A 220 -3.52 31.01 -13.80
N SER A 221 -3.48 32.31 -13.55
CA SER A 221 -3.21 32.88 -12.23
C SER A 221 -4.21 32.40 -11.18
N LYS A 222 -5.53 32.37 -11.52
CA LYS A 222 -6.58 31.83 -10.62
C LYS A 222 -6.40 30.34 -10.34
N ILE A 223 -6.00 29.54 -11.32
CA ILE A 223 -5.72 28.12 -11.13
C ILE A 223 -4.50 27.93 -10.23
N ILE A 224 -3.42 28.65 -10.48
CA ILE A 224 -2.19 28.58 -9.66
C ILE A 224 -2.51 28.96 -8.20
N THR A 225 -3.25 30.02 -7.96
CA THR A 225 -3.64 30.46 -6.61
C THR A 225 -4.56 29.45 -5.93
N LYS A 226 -5.44 28.77 -6.67
CA LYS A 226 -6.42 27.82 -6.11
C LYS A 226 -5.82 26.43 -5.79
N TYR A 227 -4.78 26.01 -6.53
CA TYR A 227 -4.27 24.63 -6.44
C TYR A 227 -2.78 24.50 -6.12
N LEU A 228 -2.03 25.64 -5.98
CA LEU A 228 -0.58 25.63 -5.79
C LEU A 228 -0.09 26.55 -4.65
N ILE A 229 -0.98 27.24 -3.95
CA ILE A 229 -0.79 27.95 -2.69
C ILE A 229 -1.72 27.35 -1.64
#